data_9fd47840c7def4ff955f19ec12dca94e
#
_entry.id   9fd47840c7def4ff955f19ec12dca94e
#
_cell.length_a   1.000
_cell.length_b   1.000
_cell.length_c   1.000
_cell.angle_alpha   90.00
_cell.angle_beta   90.00
_cell.angle_gamma   90.00
#
_symmetry.space_group_name_H-M   'P 1'
#
loop_
_entity.id
_entity.type
_entity.pdbx_description
1 polymer ?
#
loop_
_entity_poly.entity_id
_entity_poly.type
_entity_poly.pdbx_seq_one_letter_code
_entity_poly.pdbx_strand_id
1 'polypeptide(L)'
;MNASDKRIPVYLLTGYLGSGKTSLLKSWLAQAEFKDAALVINELGEVGLDNQLLSGATESAALVANACVCCTGLPGLAEALEDLFWARLERRMHRFPNLVIETTGLAEPGPVAEALRSSDLLKERYRLAGVITCLSASTADAVLKQHAEARAQLAGADLLIITKTDLVHREELAALELRVQHQLAHLELEKPPVLLTSAQANLSAEELLHGLALRDMSKNDSLHPAGSSFAMEVVTSPSHALHLHTPGESCAVCDAGHGHVHEHAAKALWWPIASSVKIDALQAQVHELQSTLGAELLRLKGRVQTAEGRYVIQLAPFETKAEVCADELAWTDATRSGFTVIVNSRLNEASARYLAQQGISSLGV
;
A
#
# COMPACT_ATOMS: atom_id res chain seq x y z
N MET A 1 24.39 -6.00 -8.60
CA MET A 1 24.05 -4.61 -9.00
C MET A 1 25.14 -4.08 -9.91
N ASN A 2 24.76 -3.61 -11.11
CA ASN A 2 25.71 -3.09 -12.08
C ASN A 2 26.27 -1.74 -11.56
N ALA A 3 27.54 -1.67 -11.22
CA ALA A 3 28.20 -0.47 -10.66
C ALA A 3 28.21 0.76 -11.59
N SER A 4 27.67 0.65 -12.80
CA SER A 4 27.57 1.72 -13.80
C SER A 4 26.22 2.43 -13.87
N ASP A 5 25.15 1.92 -13.26
CA ASP A 5 23.83 2.55 -13.30
C ASP A 5 23.73 3.64 -12.24
N LYS A 6 23.71 4.89 -12.70
CA LYS A 6 23.66 6.09 -11.83
C LYS A 6 22.26 6.51 -11.43
N ARG A 7 21.23 5.81 -11.92
CA ARG A 7 19.84 6.11 -11.61
C ARG A 7 19.53 5.75 -10.16
N ILE A 8 18.63 6.50 -9.57
CA ILE A 8 18.17 6.27 -8.21
C ILE A 8 17.28 5.02 -8.19
N PRO A 9 17.59 3.98 -7.42
CA PRO A 9 16.73 2.81 -7.27
C PRO A 9 15.45 3.19 -6.54
N VAL A 10 14.31 2.75 -7.09
CA VAL A 10 12.97 2.92 -6.54
C VAL A 10 12.44 1.57 -6.12
N TYR A 11 12.04 1.46 -4.87
CA TYR A 11 11.38 0.30 -4.28
C TYR A 11 9.90 0.62 -4.12
N LEU A 12 9.03 -0.11 -4.82
CA LEU A 12 7.58 0.05 -4.74
C LEU A 12 7.01 -0.92 -3.72
N LEU A 13 6.61 -0.40 -2.56
CA LEU A 13 6.00 -1.18 -1.48
C LEU A 13 4.48 -1.15 -1.61
N THR A 14 3.89 -2.30 -1.84
CA THR A 14 2.44 -2.49 -2.01
C THR A 14 1.92 -3.66 -1.17
N GLY A 15 0.65 -3.93 -1.26
CA GLY A 15 -0.05 -4.98 -0.52
C GLY A 15 -1.37 -4.46 0.03
N TYR A 16 -2.33 -5.36 0.22
CA TYR A 16 -3.68 -4.97 0.61
C TYR A 16 -3.71 -4.24 1.97
N LEU A 17 -4.86 -3.63 2.29
CA LEU A 17 -5.07 -2.93 3.56
C LEU A 17 -4.75 -3.85 4.75
N GLY A 18 -3.99 -3.36 5.72
CA GLY A 18 -3.60 -4.13 6.91
C GLY A 18 -2.50 -5.19 6.67
N SER A 19 -1.90 -5.26 5.50
CA SER A 19 -0.83 -6.22 5.20
C SER A 19 0.53 -5.92 5.86
N GLY A 20 0.64 -4.87 6.68
CA GLY A 20 1.86 -4.58 7.45
C GLY A 20 2.93 -3.76 6.72
N LYS A 21 2.62 -3.14 5.57
CA LYS A 21 3.54 -2.29 4.79
C LYS A 21 4.27 -1.24 5.63
N THR A 22 3.51 -0.38 6.28
CA THR A 22 4.03 0.73 7.09
C THR A 22 4.90 0.25 8.26
N SER A 23 4.56 -0.90 8.87
CA SER A 23 5.36 -1.49 9.95
C SER A 23 6.71 -1.99 9.46
N LEU A 24 6.73 -2.68 8.30
CA LEU A 24 7.98 -3.10 7.65
C LEU A 24 8.81 -1.90 7.22
N LEU A 25 8.19 -0.90 6.60
CA LEU A 25 8.88 0.32 6.18
C LEU A 25 9.56 1.02 7.35
N LYS A 26 8.88 1.15 8.49
CA LYS A 26 9.50 1.69 9.72
C LYS A 26 10.72 0.90 10.16
N SER A 27 10.64 -0.42 10.15
CA SER A 27 11.76 -1.30 10.51
C SER A 27 12.95 -1.10 9.58
N TRP A 28 12.73 -0.96 8.26
CA TRP A 28 13.81 -0.76 7.28
C TRP A 28 14.44 0.62 7.37
N LEU A 29 13.65 1.68 7.59
CA LEU A 29 14.16 3.05 7.73
C LEU A 29 15.11 3.23 8.92
N ALA A 30 15.01 2.37 9.91
CA ALA A 30 15.96 2.33 11.03
C ALA A 30 17.30 1.63 10.70
N GLN A 31 17.40 0.97 9.52
CA GLN A 31 18.56 0.21 9.09
C GLN A 31 19.41 1.01 8.09
N ALA A 32 20.71 0.72 8.05
CA ALA A 32 21.70 1.50 7.31
C ALA A 32 21.38 1.63 5.81
N GLU A 33 20.81 0.60 5.21
CA GLU A 33 20.51 0.52 3.78
C GLU A 33 19.42 1.52 3.34
N PHE A 34 18.49 1.86 4.25
CA PHE A 34 17.35 2.75 3.99
C PHE A 34 17.31 4.00 4.87
N LYS A 35 18.28 4.16 5.77
CA LYS A 35 18.32 5.28 6.72
C LYS A 35 18.17 6.66 6.06
N ASP A 36 18.79 6.83 4.89
CA ASP A 36 18.76 8.09 4.13
C ASP A 36 17.86 7.99 2.89
N ALA A 37 16.92 7.05 2.86
CA ALA A 37 15.98 6.90 1.75
C ALA A 37 15.01 8.07 1.66
N ALA A 38 14.66 8.49 0.44
CA ALA A 38 13.50 9.34 0.25
C ALA A 38 12.22 8.48 0.30
N LEU A 39 11.13 9.07 0.79
CA LEU A 39 9.84 8.40 0.92
C LEU A 39 8.75 9.15 0.19
N VAL A 40 7.97 8.43 -0.58
CA VAL A 40 6.69 8.90 -1.12
C VAL A 40 5.61 7.99 -0.58
N ILE A 41 4.71 8.54 0.23
CA ILE A 41 3.61 7.80 0.83
C ILE A 41 2.32 8.25 0.17
N ASN A 42 1.63 7.31 -0.42
CA ASN A 42 0.34 7.50 -1.03
C ASN A 42 -0.73 6.80 -0.20
N GLU A 43 -1.52 7.56 0.55
CA GLU A 43 -2.61 7.01 1.37
C GLU A 43 -3.96 7.60 1.02
N LEU A 44 -5.03 6.78 1.10
CA LEU A 44 -6.42 7.19 0.98
C LEU A 44 -6.88 7.83 2.29
N GLY A 45 -7.15 9.15 2.28
CA GLY A 45 -7.69 9.86 3.43
C GLY A 45 -6.88 11.10 3.84
N GLU A 46 -7.44 11.90 4.75
CA GLU A 46 -6.79 13.13 5.23
C GLU A 46 -5.42 12.88 5.87
N VAL A 47 -4.53 13.81 5.58
CA VAL A 47 -3.22 14.06 6.17
C VAL A 47 -2.74 12.99 7.16
N GLY A 48 -2.12 11.98 6.60
CA GLY A 48 -0.97 11.32 7.11
C GLY A 48 -0.88 10.93 8.58
N LEU A 49 -1.82 10.10 9.13
CA LEU A 49 -1.50 9.36 10.36
C LEU A 49 -0.24 8.52 10.17
N ASP A 50 -0.07 7.91 9.00
CA ASP A 50 1.13 7.13 8.66
C ASP A 50 2.34 8.04 8.47
N ASN A 51 2.17 9.24 7.90
CA ASN A 51 3.21 10.25 7.82
C ASN A 51 3.67 10.72 9.22
N GLN A 52 2.75 10.92 10.15
CA GLN A 52 3.08 11.28 11.53
C GLN A 52 3.74 10.14 12.29
N LEU A 53 3.31 8.90 12.05
CA LEU A 53 3.92 7.71 12.62
C LEU A 53 5.33 7.45 12.10
N LEU A 54 5.64 7.87 10.88
CA LEU A 54 6.98 7.75 10.28
C LEU A 54 7.90 8.91 10.66
N SER A 55 7.38 10.11 10.90
CA SER A 55 8.19 11.28 11.28
C SER A 55 8.94 11.13 12.61
N GLY A 56 8.46 10.25 13.50
CA GLY A 56 9.18 9.90 14.74
C GLY A 56 10.31 8.88 14.56
N ALA A 57 10.38 8.21 13.41
CA ALA A 57 11.35 7.12 13.18
C ALA A 57 12.62 7.58 12.45
N THR A 58 12.62 8.75 11.83
CA THR A 58 13.75 9.22 11.04
C THR A 58 13.89 10.75 11.06
N GLU A 59 14.92 11.25 11.73
CA GLU A 59 15.35 12.65 11.60
C GLU A 59 15.93 12.97 10.21
N SER A 60 16.24 11.96 9.40
CA SER A 60 16.98 12.07 8.13
C SER A 60 16.17 11.72 6.89
N ALA A 61 15.02 11.04 6.98
CA ALA A 61 14.23 10.71 5.80
C ALA A 61 13.50 11.95 5.28
N ALA A 62 13.76 12.30 4.03
CA ALA A 62 13.02 13.35 3.35
C ALA A 62 11.60 12.87 3.04
N LEU A 63 10.68 13.19 3.91
CA LEU A 63 9.26 12.89 3.72
C LEU A 63 8.68 13.85 2.69
N VAL A 64 8.33 13.35 1.51
CA VAL A 64 7.50 14.09 0.57
C VAL A 64 6.05 13.70 0.84
N ALA A 65 5.42 14.49 1.69
CA ALA A 65 4.02 14.32 2.00
C ALA A 65 3.13 14.71 0.81
N ASN A 66 2.13 13.87 0.52
CA ASN A 66 0.91 14.23 -0.21
C ASN A 66 0.95 14.32 -1.74
N ALA A 67 1.67 13.45 -2.44
CA ALA A 67 1.21 13.11 -3.77
C ALA A 67 0.08 12.08 -3.64
N CYS A 68 -1.16 12.53 -3.51
CA CYS A 68 -2.32 11.64 -3.49
C CYS A 68 -2.52 11.05 -4.90
N VAL A 69 -1.79 9.98 -5.20
CA VAL A 69 -1.87 9.28 -6.50
C VAL A 69 -3.26 8.67 -6.72
N CYS A 70 -3.99 8.36 -5.64
CA CYS A 70 -5.35 7.83 -5.75
C CYS A 70 -6.40 8.86 -6.15
N CYS A 71 -6.19 10.17 -5.83
CA CYS A 71 -7.16 11.22 -6.14
C CYS A 71 -6.77 12.05 -7.37
N THR A 72 -5.46 12.22 -7.64
CA THR A 72 -4.95 13.02 -8.77
C THR A 72 -4.43 12.16 -9.92
N GLY A 73 -4.37 10.84 -9.73
CA GLY A 73 -3.87 9.90 -10.73
C GLY A 73 -2.34 9.91 -10.90
N LEU A 74 -1.85 9.20 -11.92
CA LEU A 74 -0.43 9.07 -12.26
C LEU A 74 0.32 10.40 -12.50
N PRO A 75 -0.31 11.47 -13.05
CA PRO A 75 0.38 12.74 -13.23
C PRO A 75 0.95 13.32 -11.93
N GLY A 76 0.20 13.28 -10.83
CA GLY A 76 0.67 13.81 -9.55
C GLY A 76 1.89 13.06 -8.97
N LEU A 77 2.03 11.76 -9.22
CA LEU A 77 3.22 11.01 -8.84
C LEU A 77 4.44 11.44 -9.67
N ALA A 78 4.27 11.58 -10.99
CA ALA A 78 5.36 11.97 -11.87
C ALA A 78 5.90 13.36 -11.48
N GLU A 79 5.02 14.33 -11.26
CA GLU A 79 5.38 15.67 -10.79
C GLU A 79 6.12 15.63 -9.45
N ALA A 80 5.61 14.86 -8.48
CA ALA A 80 6.26 14.73 -7.18
C ALA A 80 7.67 14.11 -7.26
N LEU A 81 7.86 13.13 -8.14
CA LEU A 81 9.18 12.51 -8.37
C LEU A 81 10.15 13.47 -9.09
N GLU A 82 9.64 14.30 -10.01
CA GLU A 82 10.42 15.35 -10.66
C GLU A 82 10.85 16.42 -9.65
N ASP A 83 9.93 16.90 -8.82
CA ASP A 83 10.22 17.87 -7.77
C ASP A 83 11.24 17.35 -6.77
N LEU A 84 11.15 16.08 -6.38
CA LEU A 84 12.12 15.38 -5.55
C LEU A 84 13.51 15.38 -6.18
N PHE A 85 13.58 15.07 -7.47
CA PHE A 85 14.84 15.04 -8.19
C PHE A 85 15.49 16.43 -8.22
N TRP A 86 14.72 17.47 -8.53
CA TRP A 86 15.22 18.85 -8.58
C TRP A 86 15.62 19.34 -7.20
N ALA A 87 14.82 19.08 -6.15
CA ALA A 87 15.16 19.43 -4.77
C ALA A 87 16.49 18.79 -4.32
N ARG A 88 16.74 17.53 -4.72
CA ARG A 88 18.00 16.83 -4.47
C ARG A 88 19.16 17.46 -5.24
N LEU A 89 18.97 17.80 -6.51
CA LEU A 89 19.99 18.39 -7.38
C LEU A 89 20.39 19.79 -6.91
N GLU A 90 19.42 20.61 -6.53
CA GLU A 90 19.58 21.97 -6.02
C GLU A 90 20.04 22.02 -4.55
N ARG A 91 20.24 20.86 -3.92
CA ARG A 91 20.64 20.73 -2.51
C ARG A 91 19.64 21.36 -1.52
N ARG A 92 18.36 21.46 -1.91
CA ARG A 92 17.28 21.86 -1.00
C ARG A 92 16.90 20.75 -0.02
N MET A 93 17.38 19.53 -0.28
CA MET A 93 17.23 18.36 0.59
C MET A 93 18.50 17.50 0.59
N HIS A 94 18.59 16.59 1.55
CA HIS A 94 19.70 15.63 1.61
C HIS A 94 19.75 14.74 0.36
N ARG A 95 20.96 14.30 -0.02
CA ARG A 95 21.11 13.31 -1.06
C ARG A 95 20.63 11.96 -0.54
N PHE A 96 19.61 11.43 -1.16
CA PHE A 96 19.12 10.09 -0.86
C PHE A 96 19.70 9.08 -1.87
N PRO A 97 20.16 7.89 -1.39
CA PRO A 97 20.70 6.84 -2.23
C PRO A 97 19.62 6.02 -2.93
N ASN A 98 18.43 5.97 -2.38
CA ASN A 98 17.28 5.22 -2.85
C ASN A 98 15.95 5.93 -2.51
N LEU A 99 14.89 5.49 -3.14
CA LEU A 99 13.54 5.98 -2.95
C LEU A 99 12.61 4.81 -2.65
N VAL A 100 11.76 4.94 -1.65
CA VAL A 100 10.67 4.00 -1.37
C VAL A 100 9.34 4.70 -1.65
N ILE A 101 8.48 4.06 -2.46
CA ILE A 101 7.11 4.50 -2.71
C ILE A 101 6.20 3.50 -2.01
N GLU A 102 5.49 3.92 -0.95
CA GLU A 102 4.44 3.13 -0.34
C GLU A 102 3.11 3.47 -0.99
N THR A 103 2.44 2.48 -1.58
CA THR A 103 1.11 2.65 -2.16
C THR A 103 0.01 2.45 -1.13
N THR A 104 -1.16 3.05 -1.38
CA THR A 104 -2.38 2.67 -0.65
C THR A 104 -2.68 1.18 -0.82
N GLY A 105 -3.30 0.59 0.20
CA GLY A 105 -3.65 -0.84 0.17
C GLY A 105 -4.63 -1.26 -0.93
N LEU A 106 -5.27 -0.32 -1.61
CA LEU A 106 -6.19 -0.56 -2.72
C LEU A 106 -5.59 -0.27 -4.10
N ALA A 107 -4.35 0.25 -4.15
CA ALA A 107 -3.70 0.58 -5.42
C ALA A 107 -3.11 -0.67 -6.08
N GLU A 108 -3.27 -0.74 -7.39
CA GLU A 108 -2.53 -1.67 -8.22
C GLU A 108 -1.10 -1.15 -8.46
N PRO A 109 -0.07 -2.00 -8.38
CA PRO A 109 1.31 -1.56 -8.58
C PRO A 109 1.66 -1.28 -10.05
N GLY A 110 0.93 -1.90 -10.99
CA GLY A 110 1.19 -1.81 -12.43
C GLY A 110 1.28 -0.38 -12.95
N PRO A 111 0.26 0.47 -12.75
CA PRO A 111 0.27 1.86 -13.20
C PRO A 111 1.46 2.68 -12.65
N VAL A 112 1.83 2.50 -11.38
CA VAL A 112 2.97 3.19 -10.76
C VAL A 112 4.29 2.73 -11.40
N ALA A 113 4.45 1.41 -11.59
CA ALA A 113 5.61 0.83 -12.24
C ALA A 113 5.74 1.30 -13.70
N GLU A 114 4.61 1.42 -14.42
CA GLU A 114 4.58 1.89 -15.79
C GLU A 114 4.92 3.38 -15.90
N ALA A 115 4.44 4.23 -14.98
CA ALA A 115 4.79 5.65 -14.96
C ALA A 115 6.31 5.87 -14.84
N LEU A 116 6.99 5.04 -14.04
CA LEU A 116 8.45 5.09 -13.90
C LEU A 116 9.19 4.66 -15.18
N ARG A 117 8.56 3.85 -16.04
CA ARG A 117 9.17 3.32 -17.27
C ARG A 117 8.86 4.16 -18.51
N SER A 118 7.65 4.73 -18.59
CA SER A 118 7.14 5.44 -19.76
C SER A 118 7.53 6.91 -19.80
N SER A 119 7.69 7.57 -18.65
CA SER A 119 8.16 8.96 -18.60
C SER A 119 9.64 9.05 -19.00
N ASP A 120 9.94 9.78 -20.07
CA ASP A 120 11.32 10.00 -20.54
C ASP A 120 12.21 10.59 -19.44
N LEU A 121 11.67 11.49 -18.65
CA LEU A 121 12.38 12.16 -17.59
C LEU A 121 12.62 11.24 -16.39
N LEU A 122 11.62 10.46 -15.99
CA LEU A 122 11.75 9.57 -14.84
C LEU A 122 12.66 8.37 -15.15
N LYS A 123 12.56 7.75 -16.32
CA LYS A 123 13.38 6.58 -16.69
C LYS A 123 14.88 6.87 -16.77
N GLU A 124 15.27 8.13 -17.05
CA GLU A 124 16.66 8.55 -17.05
C GLU A 124 17.25 8.74 -15.64
N ARG A 125 16.39 9.02 -14.66
CA ARG A 125 16.79 9.43 -13.30
C ARG A 125 16.52 8.36 -12.26
N TYR A 126 15.46 7.60 -12.45
CA TYR A 126 15.00 6.56 -11.54
C TYR A 126 15.03 5.20 -12.22
N ARG A 127 15.20 4.17 -11.43
CA ARG A 127 15.14 2.77 -11.85
C ARG A 127 14.26 2.00 -10.87
N LEU A 128 13.18 1.39 -11.38
CA LEU A 128 12.41 0.47 -10.56
C LEU A 128 13.31 -0.71 -10.16
N ALA A 129 13.63 -0.78 -8.88
CA ALA A 129 14.48 -1.82 -8.31
C ALA A 129 13.69 -3.07 -7.95
N GLY A 130 12.39 -2.92 -7.67
CA GLY A 130 11.48 -4.03 -7.44
C GLY A 130 10.14 -3.58 -6.88
N VAL A 131 9.13 -4.41 -7.14
CA VAL A 131 7.80 -4.33 -6.53
C VAL A 131 7.75 -5.32 -5.37
N ILE A 132 7.59 -4.80 -4.17
CA ILE A 132 7.55 -5.56 -2.93
C ILE A 132 6.11 -5.62 -2.47
N THR A 133 5.52 -6.81 -2.47
CA THR A 133 4.13 -7.01 -2.06
C THR A 133 4.06 -7.64 -0.68
N CYS A 134 3.33 -6.99 0.23
CA CYS A 134 3.04 -7.54 1.56
C CYS A 134 1.71 -8.27 1.57
N LEU A 135 1.68 -9.46 2.15
CA LEU A 135 0.50 -10.30 2.34
C LEU A 135 0.43 -10.74 3.80
N SER A 136 -0.62 -10.37 4.52
CA SER A 136 -0.78 -10.78 5.94
C SER A 136 -1.14 -12.25 6.05
N ALA A 137 -0.39 -13.03 6.82
CA ALA A 137 -0.63 -14.46 7.03
C ALA A 137 -2.04 -14.73 7.57
N SER A 138 -2.52 -13.91 8.49
CA SER A 138 -3.81 -14.09 9.17
C SER A 138 -5.04 -13.83 8.26
N THR A 139 -4.87 -13.08 7.17
CA THR A 139 -6.00 -12.64 6.34
C THR A 139 -5.86 -13.00 4.85
N ALA A 140 -4.73 -13.60 4.47
CA ALA A 140 -4.36 -13.87 3.08
C ALA A 140 -5.45 -14.56 2.26
N ASP A 141 -5.99 -15.67 2.77
CA ASP A 141 -6.99 -16.46 2.05
C ASP A 141 -8.26 -15.66 1.77
N ALA A 142 -8.74 -14.93 2.77
CA ALA A 142 -9.95 -14.11 2.63
C ALA A 142 -9.71 -12.95 1.65
N VAL A 143 -8.58 -12.27 1.79
CA VAL A 143 -8.20 -11.11 0.97
C VAL A 143 -8.01 -11.52 -0.49
N LEU A 144 -7.24 -12.58 -0.77
CA LEU A 144 -7.02 -13.05 -2.14
C LEU A 144 -8.29 -13.60 -2.80
N LYS A 145 -9.20 -14.18 -2.02
CA LYS A 145 -10.48 -14.67 -2.53
C LYS A 145 -11.43 -13.53 -2.90
N GLN A 146 -11.49 -12.48 -2.10
CA GLN A 146 -12.53 -11.46 -2.19
C GLN A 146 -12.13 -10.22 -2.98
N HIS A 147 -10.82 -9.88 -3.05
CA HIS A 147 -10.34 -8.62 -3.59
C HIS A 147 -9.47 -8.80 -4.84
N ALA A 148 -9.90 -8.18 -5.94
CA ALA A 148 -9.18 -8.19 -7.20
C ALA A 148 -7.83 -7.45 -7.09
N GLU A 149 -7.81 -6.37 -6.32
CA GLU A 149 -6.63 -5.55 -6.06
C GLU A 149 -5.52 -6.38 -5.40
N ALA A 150 -5.86 -7.22 -4.42
CA ALA A 150 -4.89 -8.10 -3.78
C ALA A 150 -4.30 -9.12 -4.74
N ARG A 151 -5.12 -9.66 -5.66
CA ARG A 151 -4.63 -10.57 -6.70
C ARG A 151 -3.74 -9.85 -7.71
N ALA A 152 -4.09 -8.60 -8.09
CA ALA A 152 -3.26 -7.77 -8.96
C ALA A 152 -1.91 -7.41 -8.29
N GLN A 153 -1.94 -7.10 -6.99
CA GLN A 153 -0.73 -6.85 -6.20
C GLN A 153 0.15 -8.10 -6.13
N LEU A 154 -0.44 -9.28 -5.95
CA LEU A 154 0.28 -10.55 -5.95
C LEU A 154 0.92 -10.84 -7.32
N ALA A 155 0.16 -10.64 -8.40
CA ALA A 155 0.64 -10.87 -9.77
C ALA A 155 1.75 -9.90 -10.19
N GLY A 156 1.73 -8.66 -9.68
CA GLY A 156 2.75 -7.64 -9.96
C GLY A 156 4.00 -7.72 -9.10
N ALA A 157 4.10 -8.67 -8.17
CA ALA A 157 5.19 -8.74 -7.21
C ALA A 157 6.51 -9.19 -7.84
N ASP A 158 7.59 -8.53 -7.48
CA ASP A 158 8.97 -9.00 -7.66
C ASP A 158 9.44 -9.78 -6.43
N LEU A 159 9.01 -9.33 -5.26
CA LEU A 159 9.25 -9.96 -3.97
C LEU A 159 7.93 -9.99 -3.20
N LEU A 160 7.57 -11.14 -2.67
CA LEU A 160 6.39 -11.32 -1.84
C LEU A 160 6.81 -11.56 -0.39
N ILE A 161 6.29 -10.76 0.52
CA ILE A 161 6.56 -10.91 1.96
C ILE A 161 5.26 -11.32 2.65
N ILE A 162 5.24 -12.54 3.19
CA ILE A 162 4.17 -12.96 4.10
C ILE A 162 4.48 -12.38 5.48
N THR A 163 3.66 -11.44 5.90
CA THR A 163 3.80 -10.69 7.16
C THR A 163 2.93 -11.28 8.26
N LYS A 164 3.13 -10.82 9.51
CA LYS A 164 2.32 -11.22 10.66
C LYS A 164 2.29 -12.75 10.88
N THR A 165 3.41 -13.41 10.59
CA THR A 165 3.51 -14.87 10.72
C THR A 165 3.44 -15.34 12.18
N ASP A 166 3.64 -14.43 13.12
CA ASP A 166 3.46 -14.60 14.57
C ASP A 166 1.99 -14.75 15.00
N LEU A 167 1.04 -14.39 14.14
CA LEU A 167 -0.40 -14.48 14.42
C LEU A 167 -1.04 -15.78 13.94
N VAL A 168 -0.29 -16.68 13.32
CA VAL A 168 -0.78 -17.95 12.79
C VAL A 168 0.09 -19.10 13.29
N HIS A 169 -0.48 -20.31 13.34
CA HIS A 169 0.28 -21.50 13.67
C HIS A 169 1.23 -21.90 12.52
N ARG A 170 2.34 -22.54 12.85
CA ARG A 170 3.36 -22.95 11.88
C ARG A 170 2.80 -23.80 10.73
N GLU A 171 1.85 -24.67 11.06
CA GLU A 171 1.20 -25.56 10.09
C GLU A 171 0.31 -24.77 9.12
N GLU A 172 -0.41 -23.76 9.62
CA GLU A 172 -1.22 -22.85 8.82
C GLU A 172 -0.37 -22.00 7.89
N LEU A 173 0.79 -21.50 8.39
CA LEU A 173 1.75 -20.76 7.59
C LEU A 173 2.29 -21.62 6.45
N ALA A 174 2.74 -22.84 6.71
CA ALA A 174 3.24 -23.76 5.69
C ALA A 174 2.16 -24.08 4.64
N ALA A 175 0.91 -24.27 5.07
CA ALA A 175 -0.21 -24.48 4.15
C ALA A 175 -0.50 -23.23 3.32
N LEU A 176 -0.39 -22.02 3.89
CA LEU A 176 -0.56 -20.77 3.17
C LEU A 176 0.54 -20.59 2.12
N GLU A 177 1.80 -20.81 2.47
CA GLU A 177 2.93 -20.72 1.54
C GLU A 177 2.71 -21.61 0.31
N LEU A 178 2.28 -22.87 0.51
CA LEU A 178 1.97 -23.79 -0.58
C LEU A 178 0.81 -23.27 -1.45
N ARG A 179 -0.26 -22.73 -0.85
CA ARG A 179 -1.39 -22.17 -1.61
C ARG A 179 -0.97 -20.97 -2.44
N VAL A 180 -0.18 -20.08 -1.85
CA VAL A 180 0.34 -18.89 -2.55
C VAL A 180 1.25 -19.29 -3.71
N GLN A 181 2.17 -20.25 -3.49
CA GLN A 181 3.02 -20.77 -4.56
C GLN A 181 2.20 -21.41 -5.69
N HIS A 182 1.16 -22.14 -5.34
CA HIS A 182 0.25 -22.73 -6.34
C HIS A 182 -0.50 -21.64 -7.12
N GLN A 183 -1.01 -20.61 -6.46
CA GLN A 183 -1.64 -19.48 -7.15
C GLN A 183 -0.66 -18.75 -8.08
N LEU A 184 0.58 -18.51 -7.64
CA LEU A 184 1.61 -17.88 -8.47
C LEU A 184 1.97 -18.74 -9.69
N ALA A 185 2.02 -20.07 -9.55
CA ALA A 185 2.24 -20.97 -10.66
C ALA A 185 1.13 -20.92 -11.72
N HIS A 186 -0.13 -20.73 -11.29
CA HIS A 186 -1.26 -20.57 -12.23
C HIS A 186 -1.29 -19.22 -12.95
N LEU A 187 -0.57 -18.22 -12.48
CA LEU A 187 -0.46 -16.93 -13.16
C LEU A 187 0.49 -16.97 -14.36
N GLU A 188 1.18 -18.09 -14.57
CA GLU A 188 2.14 -18.28 -15.68
C GLU A 188 3.12 -17.09 -15.82
N LEU A 189 3.52 -16.54 -14.69
CA LEU A 189 4.43 -15.40 -14.66
C LEU A 189 5.77 -15.79 -15.29
N GLU A 190 6.29 -14.95 -16.16
CA GLU A 190 7.63 -15.15 -16.75
C GLU A 190 8.68 -15.37 -15.67
N LYS A 191 8.50 -14.72 -14.52
CA LYS A 191 9.31 -14.91 -13.32
C LYS A 191 8.45 -14.81 -12.07
N PRO A 192 8.35 -15.87 -11.28
CA PRO A 192 7.67 -15.81 -9.99
C PRO A 192 8.45 -14.92 -9.02
N PRO A 193 7.75 -14.27 -8.06
CA PRO A 193 8.39 -13.52 -7.01
C PRO A 193 9.20 -14.42 -6.07
N VAL A 194 10.24 -13.87 -5.47
CA VAL A 194 10.89 -14.49 -4.32
C VAL A 194 9.96 -14.35 -3.11
N LEU A 195 9.78 -15.43 -2.35
CA LEU A 195 8.94 -15.46 -1.17
C LEU A 195 9.79 -15.33 0.09
N LEU A 196 9.46 -14.35 0.94
CA LEU A 196 10.01 -14.17 2.28
C LEU A 196 8.89 -14.17 3.32
N THR A 197 9.26 -14.38 4.58
CA THR A 197 8.33 -14.33 5.72
C THR A 197 8.82 -13.34 6.77
N SER A 198 7.88 -12.71 7.47
CA SER A 198 8.20 -11.73 8.52
C SER A 198 7.24 -11.87 9.70
N ALA A 199 7.80 -12.03 10.88
CA ALA A 199 7.11 -11.96 12.16
C ALA A 199 7.34 -10.57 12.77
N GLN A 200 6.30 -9.89 13.26
CA GLN A 200 6.40 -8.58 13.93
C GLN A 200 7.23 -7.53 13.17
N ALA A 201 7.13 -7.54 11.83
CA ALA A 201 7.94 -6.69 10.93
C ALA A 201 9.48 -6.89 11.07
N ASN A 202 9.91 -8.02 11.58
CA ASN A 202 11.32 -8.37 11.75
C ASN A 202 11.86 -9.06 10.48
N LEU A 203 12.08 -8.27 9.44
CA LEU A 203 12.76 -8.65 8.21
C LEU A 203 13.82 -7.60 7.94
N SER A 204 15.07 -8.02 7.79
CA SER A 204 16.16 -7.08 7.56
C SER A 204 16.12 -6.48 6.15
N ALA A 205 16.63 -5.27 6.02
CA ALA A 205 16.81 -4.62 4.72
C ALA A 205 17.78 -5.41 3.84
N GLU A 206 18.78 -6.06 4.43
CA GLU A 206 19.72 -6.93 3.73
C GLU A 206 19.01 -8.15 3.11
N GLU A 207 18.14 -8.84 3.85
CA GLU A 207 17.35 -9.97 3.34
C GLU A 207 16.42 -9.54 2.19
N LEU A 208 15.79 -8.35 2.31
CA LEU A 208 14.99 -7.75 1.26
C LEU A 208 15.81 -7.55 -0.02
N LEU A 209 16.95 -6.86 0.09
CA LEU A 209 17.82 -6.54 -1.04
C LEU A 209 18.42 -7.80 -1.66
N HIS A 210 18.77 -8.80 -0.84
CA HIS A 210 19.23 -10.09 -1.30
C HIS A 210 18.14 -10.83 -2.09
N GLY A 211 16.91 -10.85 -1.61
CA GLY A 211 15.77 -11.45 -2.31
C GLY A 211 15.53 -10.84 -3.69
N LEU A 212 15.59 -9.50 -3.79
CA LEU A 212 15.48 -8.80 -5.08
C LEU A 212 16.67 -9.11 -6.00
N ALA A 213 17.91 -9.21 -5.46
CA ALA A 213 19.09 -9.56 -6.23
C ALA A 213 19.02 -10.99 -6.78
N LEU A 214 18.53 -11.96 -6.01
CA LEU A 214 18.33 -13.34 -6.45
C LEU A 214 17.38 -13.40 -7.66
N ARG A 215 16.30 -12.62 -7.64
CA ARG A 215 15.39 -12.53 -8.78
C ARG A 215 16.07 -11.96 -10.04
N ASP A 216 16.93 -10.96 -9.87
CA ASP A 216 17.68 -10.38 -11.00
C ASP A 216 18.72 -11.35 -11.59
N MET A 217 19.37 -12.15 -10.76
CA MET A 217 20.34 -13.15 -11.22
C MET A 217 19.70 -14.25 -12.06
N SER A 218 18.48 -14.63 -11.76
CA SER A 218 17.71 -15.58 -12.60
C SER A 218 17.43 -15.07 -14.01
N LYS A 219 17.72 -13.79 -14.31
CA LYS A 219 17.70 -13.22 -15.67
C LYS A 219 18.87 -13.67 -16.53
N ASN A 220 20.02 -14.02 -15.94
CA ASN A 220 21.25 -14.30 -16.68
C ASN A 220 21.44 -15.78 -17.06
N ASP A 221 20.67 -16.71 -16.47
CA ASP A 221 20.83 -18.16 -16.74
C ASP A 221 20.03 -18.68 -17.93
N SER A 222 19.21 -17.85 -18.59
CA SER A 222 18.53 -18.20 -19.82
C SER A 222 19.37 -17.80 -21.04
N LEU A 223 20.51 -18.43 -21.23
CA LEU A 223 21.17 -18.55 -22.53
C LEU A 223 20.32 -19.52 -23.37
N HIS A 224 19.29 -19.02 -24.04
CA HIS A 224 18.66 -19.73 -25.13
C HIS A 224 19.55 -19.66 -26.38
N PRO A 225 19.82 -20.80 -27.04
CA PRO A 225 20.47 -20.77 -28.32
C PRO A 225 19.55 -20.08 -29.34
N ALA A 226 20.16 -19.24 -30.15
CA ALA A 226 19.51 -18.52 -31.23
C ALA A 226 18.76 -19.46 -32.16
N GLY A 227 17.50 -19.17 -32.46
CA GLY A 227 16.82 -19.71 -33.60
C GLY A 227 15.39 -20.17 -33.36
N SER A 228 14.46 -19.24 -33.30
CA SER A 228 13.18 -19.33 -34.03
C SER A 228 12.39 -18.02 -33.79
N SER A 229 12.29 -17.23 -34.84
CA SER A 229 11.37 -16.12 -34.95
C SER A 229 9.93 -16.66 -35.03
N PHE A 230 9.22 -16.61 -33.89
CA PHE A 230 7.77 -16.61 -33.91
C PHE A 230 7.32 -15.20 -33.49
N ALA A 231 6.84 -14.49 -34.52
CA ALA A 231 6.03 -13.31 -34.29
C ALA A 231 4.77 -13.73 -33.53
N MET A 232 4.74 -13.55 -32.25
CA MET A 232 3.54 -13.68 -31.44
C MET A 232 2.78 -12.37 -31.57
N GLU A 233 1.70 -12.41 -32.31
CA GLU A 233 0.68 -11.38 -32.34
C GLU A 233 0.23 -11.14 -30.89
N VAL A 234 0.60 -9.99 -30.34
CA VAL A 234 0.13 -9.55 -29.04
C VAL A 234 -1.35 -9.24 -29.19
N VAL A 235 -2.20 -10.19 -28.85
CA VAL A 235 -3.59 -9.92 -28.55
C VAL A 235 -3.57 -9.10 -27.26
N THR A 236 -3.55 -7.79 -27.42
CA THR A 236 -3.81 -6.85 -26.33
C THR A 236 -5.25 -7.03 -25.91
N SER A 237 -5.49 -7.88 -24.91
CA SER A 237 -6.71 -7.74 -24.12
C SER A 237 -6.66 -6.35 -23.49
N PRO A 238 -7.71 -5.53 -23.62
CA PRO A 238 -7.71 -4.20 -23.03
C PRO A 238 -7.58 -4.35 -21.51
N SER A 239 -6.43 -3.97 -21.00
CA SER A 239 -6.25 -3.75 -19.56
C SER A 239 -7.29 -2.73 -19.15
N HIS A 240 -8.24 -3.11 -18.30
CA HIS A 240 -9.17 -2.19 -17.67
C HIS A 240 -8.36 -1.32 -16.68
N ALA A 241 -7.73 -0.28 -17.22
CA ALA A 241 -7.17 0.78 -16.41
C ALA A 241 -8.36 1.49 -15.73
N LEU A 242 -8.40 1.45 -14.41
CA LEU A 242 -9.32 2.25 -13.61
C LEU A 242 -8.93 3.74 -13.79
N HIS A 243 -9.61 4.43 -14.72
CA HIS A 243 -9.51 5.87 -14.85
C HIS A 243 -10.37 6.52 -13.77
N LEU A 244 -9.74 7.26 -12.88
CA LEU A 244 -10.39 8.06 -11.84
C LEU A 244 -10.66 9.45 -12.39
N HIS A 245 -11.92 9.82 -12.56
CA HIS A 245 -12.35 11.18 -12.93
C HIS A 245 -13.14 11.80 -11.80
N THR A 246 -12.98 13.11 -11.62
CA THR A 246 -13.90 13.91 -10.84
C THR A 246 -15.26 14.00 -11.55
N PRO A 247 -16.39 13.98 -10.82
CA PRO A 247 -17.70 14.13 -11.43
C PRO A 247 -17.78 15.45 -12.21
N GLY A 248 -17.90 15.36 -13.56
CA GLY A 248 -18.05 16.52 -14.44
C GLY A 248 -16.92 16.75 -15.46
N GLU A 249 -15.82 15.98 -15.43
CA GLU A 249 -14.78 16.08 -16.45
C GLU A 249 -14.99 15.09 -17.60
N SER A 250 -14.92 15.57 -18.85
CA SER A 250 -14.95 14.75 -20.05
C SER A 250 -13.59 14.08 -20.29
N CYS A 251 -13.59 12.80 -20.59
CA CYS A 251 -12.39 12.04 -20.91
C CYS A 251 -12.51 11.43 -22.30
N ALA A 252 -11.52 11.67 -23.15
CA ALA A 252 -11.49 11.16 -24.53
C ALA A 252 -11.62 9.62 -24.65
N VAL A 253 -11.27 8.87 -23.60
CA VAL A 253 -11.40 7.40 -23.54
C VAL A 253 -12.84 6.99 -23.17
N CYS A 254 -13.54 7.79 -22.33
CA CYS A 254 -14.93 7.55 -21.94
C CYS A 254 -15.91 7.95 -23.05
N ASP A 255 -15.59 8.99 -23.81
CA ASP A 255 -16.39 9.48 -24.95
C ASP A 255 -16.38 8.51 -26.15
N ALA A 256 -15.45 7.54 -26.18
CA ALA A 256 -15.37 6.50 -27.20
C ALA A 256 -16.39 5.36 -27.05
N GLY A 257 -17.37 5.48 -26.17
CA GLY A 257 -18.51 4.55 -26.05
C GLY A 257 -18.23 3.24 -25.33
N HIS A 258 -17.10 3.11 -24.65
CA HIS A 258 -16.82 2.00 -23.75
C HIS A 258 -17.32 2.42 -22.36
N GLY A 259 -18.52 1.94 -22.00
CA GLY A 259 -19.15 2.23 -20.71
C GLY A 259 -18.36 1.66 -19.53
N HIS A 260 -17.37 2.38 -19.08
CA HIS A 260 -16.67 2.08 -17.85
C HIS A 260 -17.43 2.73 -16.69
N VAL A 261 -18.03 1.90 -15.86
CA VAL A 261 -18.62 2.35 -14.59
C VAL A 261 -17.43 2.63 -13.67
N HIS A 262 -17.06 3.90 -13.54
CA HIS A 262 -16.07 4.36 -12.56
C HIS A 262 -16.70 4.34 -11.16
N GLU A 263 -16.79 3.17 -10.56
CA GLU A 263 -17.14 3.03 -9.16
C GLU A 263 -15.84 2.99 -8.36
N HIS A 264 -15.63 4.01 -7.52
CA HIS A 264 -14.63 3.91 -6.46
C HIS A 264 -14.96 2.67 -5.63
N ALA A 265 -14.04 1.72 -5.58
CA ALA A 265 -14.23 0.48 -4.82
C ALA A 265 -14.38 0.74 -3.31
N ALA A 266 -14.01 1.94 -2.83
CA ALA A 266 -14.03 2.30 -1.43
C ALA A 266 -14.43 3.76 -1.19
N LYS A 267 -14.99 4.03 0.02
CA LYS A 267 -15.27 5.37 0.54
C LYS A 267 -14.58 5.56 1.87
N ALA A 268 -13.99 6.74 2.09
CA ALA A 268 -13.46 7.15 3.37
C ALA A 268 -14.51 7.98 4.14
N LEU A 269 -14.76 7.59 5.37
CA LEU A 269 -15.72 8.22 6.28
C LEU A 269 -14.98 8.63 7.55
N TRP A 270 -15.51 9.61 8.26
CA TRP A 270 -15.00 10.07 9.55
C TRP A 270 -15.94 9.70 10.69
N TRP A 271 -15.36 9.11 11.74
CA TRP A 271 -16.05 8.78 12.98
C TRP A 271 -15.44 9.58 14.14
N PRO A 272 -16.06 10.69 14.58
CA PRO A 272 -15.56 11.48 15.70
C PRO A 272 -15.76 10.73 17.01
N ILE A 273 -14.74 10.76 17.88
CA ILE A 273 -14.78 10.11 19.19
C ILE A 273 -14.64 11.18 20.30
N ALA A 274 -15.60 11.16 21.21
CA ALA A 274 -15.59 12.04 22.37
C ALA A 274 -14.51 11.62 23.38
N SER A 275 -13.80 12.58 23.96
CA SER A 275 -12.73 12.34 24.94
C SER A 275 -13.18 11.72 26.27
N SER A 276 -14.49 11.71 26.54
CA SER A 276 -15.08 11.07 27.72
C SER A 276 -15.28 9.56 27.61
N VAL A 277 -15.06 8.98 26.42
CA VAL A 277 -15.23 7.55 26.19
C VAL A 277 -14.10 6.78 26.84
N LYS A 278 -14.42 5.65 27.50
CA LYS A 278 -13.44 4.71 28.04
C LYS A 278 -12.91 3.80 26.95
N ILE A 279 -11.66 3.36 27.08
CA ILE A 279 -11.02 2.52 26.07
C ILE A 279 -11.75 1.19 25.83
N ASP A 280 -12.22 0.54 26.89
CA ASP A 280 -12.97 -0.74 26.76
C ASP A 280 -14.30 -0.55 26.01
N ALA A 281 -15.01 0.55 26.31
CA ALA A 281 -16.25 0.89 25.61
C ALA A 281 -16.01 1.20 24.13
N LEU A 282 -14.90 1.85 23.82
CA LEU A 282 -14.49 2.16 22.45
C LEU A 282 -14.13 0.90 21.68
N GLN A 283 -13.40 -0.03 22.30
CA GLN A 283 -13.09 -1.34 21.70
C GLN A 283 -14.36 -2.15 21.41
N ALA A 284 -15.34 -2.11 22.32
CA ALA A 284 -16.64 -2.75 22.11
C ALA A 284 -17.40 -2.12 20.90
N GLN A 285 -17.40 -0.79 20.78
CA GLN A 285 -17.99 -0.08 19.65
C GLN A 285 -17.31 -0.42 18.32
N VAL A 286 -15.97 -0.50 18.30
CA VAL A 286 -15.22 -0.91 17.11
C VAL A 286 -15.53 -2.35 16.73
N HIS A 287 -15.66 -3.24 17.69
CA HIS A 287 -16.07 -4.63 17.45
C HIS A 287 -17.51 -4.73 16.92
N GLU A 288 -18.42 -3.94 17.45
CA GLU A 288 -19.80 -3.87 16.96
C GLU A 288 -19.86 -3.35 15.52
N LEU A 289 -19.11 -2.28 15.22
CA LEU A 289 -18.96 -1.75 13.86
C LEU A 289 -18.47 -2.84 12.90
N GLN A 290 -17.42 -3.56 13.28
CA GLN A 290 -16.86 -4.64 12.49
C GLN A 290 -17.87 -5.77 12.26
N SER A 291 -18.56 -6.19 13.32
CA SER A 291 -19.56 -7.26 13.23
C SER A 291 -20.75 -6.89 12.34
N THR A 292 -21.13 -5.60 12.35
CA THR A 292 -22.24 -5.08 11.56
C THR A 292 -21.88 -4.91 10.08
N LEU A 293 -20.70 -4.36 9.78
CA LEU A 293 -20.28 -4.12 8.41
C LEU A 293 -19.66 -5.37 7.75
N GLY A 294 -19.06 -6.25 8.54
CA GLY A 294 -18.41 -7.46 8.04
C GLY A 294 -17.40 -7.16 6.92
N ALA A 295 -17.58 -7.78 5.77
CA ALA A 295 -16.71 -7.59 4.59
C ALA A 295 -16.81 -6.19 3.94
N GLU A 296 -17.79 -5.38 4.30
CA GLU A 296 -17.91 -4.01 3.80
C GLU A 296 -16.97 -3.04 4.52
N LEU A 297 -16.48 -3.38 5.73
CA LEU A 297 -15.44 -2.63 6.44
C LEU A 297 -14.08 -3.03 5.90
N LEU A 298 -13.44 -2.10 5.20
CA LEU A 298 -12.11 -2.33 4.60
C LEU A 298 -10.96 -1.91 5.53
N ARG A 299 -11.14 -0.86 6.35
CA ARG A 299 -10.13 -0.41 7.32
C ARG A 299 -10.76 0.53 8.33
N LEU A 300 -10.28 0.48 9.57
CA LEU A 300 -10.48 1.53 10.54
C LEU A 300 -9.13 1.91 11.14
N LYS A 301 -8.82 3.20 11.17
CA LYS A 301 -7.60 3.70 11.77
C LYS A 301 -7.82 5.09 12.32
N GLY A 302 -7.30 5.36 13.52
CA GLY A 302 -7.43 6.69 14.10
C GLY A 302 -6.58 6.91 15.33
N ARG A 303 -6.49 8.18 15.70
CA ARG A 303 -5.94 8.65 16.97
C ARG A 303 -7.11 9.10 17.83
N VAL A 304 -7.18 8.57 19.02
CA VAL A 304 -8.30 8.86 19.91
C VAL A 304 -7.81 9.34 21.28
N GLN A 305 -8.44 10.40 21.77
CA GLN A 305 -8.33 10.83 23.15
C GLN A 305 -9.47 10.17 23.92
N THR A 306 -9.15 9.39 24.95
CA THR A 306 -10.13 8.74 25.83
C THR A 306 -10.03 9.31 27.23
N ALA A 307 -10.88 8.84 28.14
CA ALA A 307 -10.81 9.20 29.56
C ALA A 307 -9.52 8.70 30.24
N GLU A 308 -8.93 7.60 29.72
CA GLU A 308 -7.73 6.96 30.26
C GLU A 308 -6.43 7.42 29.60
N GLY A 309 -6.50 8.05 28.42
CA GLY A 309 -5.29 8.47 27.70
C GLY A 309 -5.48 8.61 26.21
N ARG A 310 -4.36 8.68 25.51
CA ARG A 310 -4.29 8.81 24.05
C ARG A 310 -3.87 7.49 23.43
N TYR A 311 -4.56 7.08 22.38
CA TYR A 311 -4.32 5.82 21.71
C TYR A 311 -4.35 5.96 20.19
N VAL A 312 -3.54 5.14 19.53
CA VAL A 312 -3.70 4.80 18.11
C VAL A 312 -4.43 3.47 18.07
N ILE A 313 -5.55 3.43 17.36
CA ILE A 313 -6.34 2.21 17.18
C ILE A 313 -6.45 1.94 15.69
N GLN A 314 -6.18 0.71 15.29
CA GLN A 314 -6.33 0.27 13.91
C GLN A 314 -6.98 -1.11 13.85
N LEU A 315 -7.77 -1.30 12.80
CA LEU A 315 -8.40 -2.57 12.46
C LEU A 315 -8.23 -2.80 10.95
N ALA A 316 -7.58 -3.90 10.62
CA ALA A 316 -7.43 -4.33 9.24
C ALA A 316 -8.62 -5.21 8.81
N PRO A 317 -8.83 -5.37 7.48
CA PRO A 317 -9.87 -6.25 6.96
C PRO A 317 -9.72 -7.67 7.50
N PHE A 318 -10.84 -8.29 7.87
CA PHE A 318 -10.92 -9.66 8.39
C PHE A 318 -10.18 -9.93 9.71
N GLU A 319 -9.53 -8.95 10.32
CA GLU A 319 -9.01 -9.07 11.67
C GLU A 319 -10.16 -9.05 12.68
N THR A 320 -10.11 -9.92 13.69
CA THR A 320 -11.18 -10.04 14.70
C THR A 320 -11.00 -9.08 15.88
N LYS A 321 -9.82 -8.47 15.99
CA LYS A 321 -9.49 -7.53 17.07
C LYS A 321 -8.77 -6.31 16.52
N ALA A 322 -9.15 -5.14 17.01
CA ALA A 322 -8.41 -3.92 16.76
C ALA A 322 -7.08 -3.93 17.51
N GLU A 323 -6.03 -3.52 16.84
CA GLU A 323 -4.74 -3.22 17.47
C GLU A 323 -4.83 -1.88 18.18
N VAL A 324 -4.41 -1.83 19.45
CA VAL A 324 -4.45 -0.64 20.31
C VAL A 324 -3.06 -0.39 20.87
N CYS A 325 -2.50 0.77 20.54
CA CYS A 325 -1.20 1.21 21.04
C CYS A 325 -1.33 2.57 21.73
N ALA A 326 -0.47 2.84 22.72
CA ALA A 326 -0.36 4.18 23.28
C ALA A 326 0.08 5.16 22.19
N ASP A 327 -0.54 6.34 22.17
CA ASP A 327 -0.18 7.40 21.23
C ASP A 327 0.86 8.33 21.85
N GLU A 328 2.11 8.12 21.49
CA GLU A 328 3.26 8.90 21.95
C GLU A 328 3.52 10.15 21.10
N LEU A 329 2.79 10.32 20.00
CA LEU A 329 2.99 11.44 19.10
C LEU A 329 2.40 12.74 19.65
N ALA A 330 3.04 13.86 19.33
CA ALA A 330 2.51 15.18 19.70
C ALA A 330 1.11 15.41 19.09
N TRP A 331 0.21 15.94 19.90
CA TRP A 331 -1.11 16.41 19.47
C TRP A 331 -1.04 17.91 19.24
N THR A 332 -1.45 18.35 18.07
CA THR A 332 -1.59 19.76 17.70
C THR A 332 -3.06 20.15 17.72
N ASP A 333 -3.35 21.45 17.62
CA ASP A 333 -4.74 21.95 17.51
C ASP A 333 -5.48 21.41 16.29
N ALA A 334 -4.75 20.95 15.27
CA ALA A 334 -5.30 20.29 14.09
C ALA A 334 -5.59 18.79 14.31
N THR A 335 -5.12 18.19 15.42
CA THR A 335 -5.34 16.75 15.67
C THR A 335 -6.76 16.51 16.14
N ARG A 336 -7.55 15.80 15.34
CA ARG A 336 -8.91 15.43 15.68
C ARG A 336 -8.94 14.03 16.32
N SER A 337 -9.73 13.89 17.40
CA SER A 337 -10.00 12.59 18.02
C SER A 337 -11.05 11.83 17.24
N GLY A 338 -10.67 10.71 16.64
CA GLY A 338 -11.61 9.88 15.87
C GLY A 338 -10.93 8.91 14.92
N PHE A 339 -11.74 8.29 14.09
CA PHE A 339 -11.31 7.29 13.11
C PHE A 339 -11.59 7.71 11.67
N THR A 340 -10.66 7.41 10.79
CA THR A 340 -10.95 7.22 9.37
C THR A 340 -11.45 5.79 9.19
N VAL A 341 -12.68 5.65 8.68
CA VAL A 341 -13.34 4.39 8.39
C VAL A 341 -13.41 4.23 6.88
N ILE A 342 -12.72 3.26 6.34
CA ILE A 342 -12.75 2.94 4.91
C ILE A 342 -13.73 1.79 4.72
N VAL A 343 -14.74 2.02 3.91
CA VAL A 343 -15.79 1.04 3.60
C VAL A 343 -15.92 0.84 2.10
N ASN A 344 -16.52 -0.27 1.71
CA ASN A 344 -16.87 -0.51 0.32
C ASN A 344 -17.80 0.60 -0.20
N SER A 345 -17.64 1.00 -1.47
CA SER A 345 -18.47 2.05 -2.09
C SER A 345 -19.96 1.67 -2.13
N ARG A 346 -20.24 0.37 -2.28
CA ARG A 346 -21.58 -0.20 -2.24
C ARG A 346 -21.85 -0.80 -0.88
N LEU A 347 -22.41 0.00 0.02
CA LEU A 347 -22.89 -0.47 1.31
C LEU A 347 -24.31 -1.00 1.14
N ASN A 348 -24.62 -2.08 1.86
CA ASN A 348 -26.01 -2.49 2.02
C ASN A 348 -26.80 -1.47 2.87
N GLU A 349 -28.12 -1.49 2.79
CA GLU A 349 -28.98 -0.51 3.47
C GLU A 349 -28.82 -0.55 5.01
N ALA A 350 -28.61 -1.74 5.58
CA ALA A 350 -28.44 -1.91 7.02
C ALA A 350 -27.12 -1.28 7.49
N SER A 351 -26.01 -1.52 6.79
CA SER A 351 -24.69 -0.92 7.07
C SER A 351 -24.71 0.59 6.92
N ALA A 352 -25.33 1.11 5.86
CA ALA A 352 -25.45 2.55 5.65
C ALA A 352 -26.25 3.23 6.77
N ARG A 353 -27.35 2.61 7.20
CA ARG A 353 -28.18 3.09 8.31
C ARG A 353 -27.43 3.06 9.65
N TYR A 354 -26.69 1.98 9.91
CA TYR A 354 -25.86 1.86 11.11
C TYR A 354 -24.80 2.95 11.18
N LEU A 355 -24.05 3.18 10.10
CA LEU A 355 -23.01 4.23 10.03
C LEU A 355 -23.60 5.62 10.33
N ALA A 356 -24.75 5.93 9.75
CA ALA A 356 -25.45 7.20 10.00
C ALA A 356 -25.88 7.35 11.47
N GLN A 357 -26.36 6.28 12.13
CA GLN A 357 -26.73 6.27 13.55
C GLN A 357 -25.54 6.49 14.47
N GLN A 358 -24.35 6.00 14.10
CA GLN A 358 -23.11 6.23 14.83
C GLN A 358 -22.48 7.61 14.58
N GLY A 359 -23.09 8.47 13.76
CA GLY A 359 -22.54 9.77 13.39
C GLY A 359 -21.33 9.68 12.46
N ILE A 360 -21.16 8.54 11.78
CA ILE A 360 -20.08 8.32 10.80
C ILE A 360 -20.52 8.91 9.48
N SER A 361 -19.81 9.90 8.99
CA SER A 361 -20.18 10.66 7.80
C SER A 361 -19.04 10.79 6.82
N SER A 362 -19.34 11.22 5.61
CA SER A 362 -18.31 11.56 4.63
C SER A 362 -17.36 12.60 5.21
N LEU A 363 -16.05 12.42 4.98
CA LEU A 363 -15.08 13.47 5.19
C LEU A 363 -15.53 14.65 4.33
N GLY A 364 -15.97 15.75 4.97
CA GLY A 364 -16.27 16.99 4.24
C GLY A 364 -15.00 17.47 3.57
N VAL A 365 -15.00 17.49 2.23
CA VAL A 365 -13.96 18.08 1.40
C VAL A 365 -14.07 19.59 1.50
#